data_96d842c5fed282672c37d28ce215a004
#
_entry.id   96d842c5fed282672c37d28ce215a004
#
_cell.length_a   1.000
_cell.length_b   1.000
_cell.length_c   1.000
_cell.angle_alpha   90.00
_cell.angle_beta   90.00
_cell.angle_gamma   90.00
#
_symmetry.space_group_name_H-M   'P 1'
#
loop_
_entity.id
_entity.type
_entity.pdbx_description
1 polymer ?
#
loop_
_entity_poly.entity_id
_entity_poly.type
_entity_poly.pdbx_seq_one_letter_code
_entity_poly.pdbx_strand_id
1 'polypeptide(L)'
;MGSPLGPTMANFCLAHYEKTLLDGSSSSCKPALYLRYVDDVFCVFRGDTRHDEFLVMLNNMHTNLKFTAEIGQSSLSFLDTLITLPNSESELFNSKVFRKTTYTGLLLNYSAMCPSKWKFGLMQCLLHRAYMISSDWITMSREIDFLKDIFRKNGYPEKLISTCVRKFLNRKCSDTSDKQIKDDGVETIFSIPYIGLPSIIFGRKLKALFKTNYGISIRVVYSTFKVSNYFSLKCKTPMHLLANVVYQYNCLCDTSSTYIGKTKRHLAIRVKEHKQGQSAIHDHLEGCTKCKQDYSCRAFSIVDSGRDEFETTIKEALHIKDKKPKLNRQLYSQGASFVLGVFY
;
A
#
# COMPACT_ATOMS: atom_id res chain seq x y z
N MET A 1 0.42 -4.06 14.69
CA MET A 1 1.05 -4.47 13.43
C MET A 1 1.88 -3.31 12.90
N GLY A 2 3.19 -3.47 12.74
CA GLY A 2 4.07 -2.36 12.32
C GLY A 2 5.39 -2.81 11.71
N SER A 3 5.81 -4.07 11.91
CA SER A 3 7.03 -4.59 11.32
C SER A 3 6.76 -5.23 9.96
N PRO A 4 7.50 -4.90 8.89
CA PRO A 4 7.41 -5.58 7.59
C PRO A 4 7.71 -7.09 7.66
N LEU A 5 8.50 -7.53 8.64
CA LEU A 5 8.84 -8.92 8.88
C LEU A 5 7.76 -9.70 9.65
N GLY A 6 6.86 -9.01 10.36
CA GLY A 6 5.86 -9.62 11.23
C GLY A 6 5.02 -10.70 10.55
N PRO A 7 4.36 -10.42 9.42
CA PRO A 7 3.54 -11.42 8.71
C PRO A 7 4.35 -12.62 8.22
N THR A 8 5.56 -12.40 7.74
CA THR A 8 6.44 -13.47 7.24
C THR A 8 6.87 -14.39 8.38
N MET A 9 7.32 -13.83 9.50
CA MET A 9 7.73 -14.61 10.68
C MET A 9 6.55 -15.38 11.28
N ALA A 10 5.37 -14.75 11.38
CA ALA A 10 4.16 -15.43 11.83
C ALA A 10 3.80 -16.63 10.95
N ASN A 11 3.90 -16.48 9.63
CA ASN A 11 3.67 -17.58 8.70
C ASN A 11 4.67 -18.73 8.86
N PHE A 12 5.95 -18.43 9.08
CA PHE A 12 6.96 -19.48 9.33
C PHE A 12 6.71 -20.21 10.65
N CYS A 13 6.41 -19.49 11.73
CA CYS A 13 6.10 -20.09 13.02
C CYS A 13 4.87 -20.99 12.93
N LEU A 14 3.78 -20.50 12.33
CA LEU A 14 2.57 -21.31 12.16
C LEU A 14 2.82 -22.54 11.30
N ALA A 15 3.53 -22.41 10.17
CA ALA A 15 3.86 -23.53 9.29
C ALA A 15 4.67 -24.62 10.00
N HIS A 16 5.56 -24.24 10.92
CA HIS A 16 6.31 -25.20 11.74
C HIS A 16 5.39 -26.00 12.67
N TYR A 17 4.52 -25.32 13.41
CA TYR A 17 3.56 -25.97 14.30
C TYR A 17 2.56 -26.85 13.53
N GLU A 18 2.03 -26.35 12.42
CA GLU A 18 1.10 -27.08 11.55
C GLU A 18 1.73 -28.37 11.01
N LYS A 19 2.97 -28.29 10.54
CA LYS A 19 3.68 -29.48 10.04
C LYS A 19 3.82 -30.52 11.15
N THR A 20 4.28 -30.12 12.33
CA THR A 20 4.42 -31.02 13.49
C THR A 20 3.07 -31.68 13.87
N LEU A 21 2.00 -30.89 13.89
CA LEU A 21 0.66 -31.39 14.19
C LEU A 21 0.16 -32.35 13.13
N LEU A 22 0.27 -32.01 11.85
CA LEU A 22 -0.24 -32.83 10.74
C LEU A 22 0.56 -34.14 10.58
N ASP A 23 1.89 -34.11 10.85
CA ASP A 23 2.75 -35.30 10.79
C ASP A 23 2.52 -36.21 12.01
N GLY A 24 2.20 -35.65 13.18
CA GLY A 24 1.93 -36.38 14.43
C GLY A 24 0.49 -36.83 14.64
N SER A 25 -0.45 -36.38 13.78
CA SER A 25 -1.88 -36.72 13.93
C SER A 25 -2.17 -38.14 13.48
N SER A 26 -2.99 -38.88 14.30
CA SER A 26 -3.52 -40.18 13.89
C SER A 26 -4.46 -40.02 12.67
N SER A 27 -4.55 -41.05 11.85
CA SER A 27 -5.41 -41.05 10.64
C SER A 27 -6.90 -40.77 10.95
N SER A 28 -7.35 -41.06 12.17
CA SER A 28 -8.73 -40.82 12.61
C SER A 28 -9.09 -39.37 12.87
N CYS A 29 -8.09 -38.49 13.10
CA CYS A 29 -8.32 -37.07 13.38
C CYS A 29 -7.79 -36.15 12.27
N LYS A 30 -7.03 -36.69 11.30
CA LYS A 30 -6.37 -35.92 10.26
C LYS A 30 -7.39 -35.45 9.20
N PRO A 31 -7.44 -34.13 8.87
CA PRO A 31 -8.27 -33.64 7.78
C PRO A 31 -7.78 -34.19 6.44
N ALA A 32 -8.71 -34.48 5.51
CA ALA A 32 -8.41 -34.87 4.14
C ALA A 32 -7.80 -33.70 3.34
N LEU A 33 -8.19 -32.47 3.68
CA LEU A 33 -7.62 -31.24 3.14
C LEU A 33 -7.42 -30.23 4.26
N TYR A 34 -6.26 -29.60 4.29
CA TYR A 34 -5.91 -28.51 5.21
C TYR A 34 -5.30 -27.34 4.40
N LEU A 35 -5.96 -26.21 4.43
CA LEU A 35 -5.52 -25.00 3.74
C LEU A 35 -5.55 -23.83 4.72
N ARG A 36 -4.48 -23.04 4.77
CA ARG A 36 -4.42 -21.83 5.60
C ARG A 36 -4.15 -20.58 4.75
N TYR A 37 -4.92 -19.56 5.04
CA TYR A 37 -4.71 -18.21 4.53
C TYR A 37 -4.56 -17.25 5.70
N VAL A 38 -3.32 -16.89 6.01
CA VAL A 38 -2.91 -16.04 7.14
C VAL A 38 -3.37 -16.64 8.48
N ASP A 39 -4.51 -16.20 9.01
CA ASP A 39 -5.16 -16.63 10.27
C ASP A 39 -6.40 -17.53 10.04
N ASP A 40 -6.93 -17.54 8.83
CA ASP A 40 -8.08 -18.37 8.48
C ASP A 40 -7.64 -19.77 8.01
N VAL A 41 -8.23 -20.83 8.57
CA VAL A 41 -7.95 -22.21 8.20
C VAL A 41 -9.21 -22.86 7.64
N PHE A 42 -9.08 -23.54 6.50
CA PHE A 42 -10.13 -24.35 5.89
C PHE A 42 -9.74 -25.81 5.94
N CYS A 43 -10.59 -26.64 6.52
CA CYS A 43 -10.39 -28.07 6.61
C CYS A 43 -11.56 -28.84 6.00
N VAL A 44 -11.26 -29.97 5.34
CA VAL A 44 -12.24 -30.94 4.90
C VAL A 44 -11.97 -32.26 5.62
N PHE A 45 -12.98 -32.81 6.27
CA PHE A 45 -12.90 -34.08 6.96
C PHE A 45 -13.74 -35.15 6.22
N ARG A 46 -13.34 -36.40 6.33
CA ARG A 46 -14.19 -37.53 5.90
C ARG A 46 -15.24 -37.82 6.97
N GLY A 47 -16.38 -38.41 6.58
CA GLY A 47 -17.57 -38.54 7.44
C GLY A 47 -17.34 -39.09 8.84
N ASP A 48 -16.38 -40.00 9.03
CA ASP A 48 -16.08 -40.62 10.33
C ASP A 48 -14.94 -39.91 11.10
N THR A 49 -14.46 -38.76 10.63
CA THR A 49 -13.31 -38.10 11.21
C THR A 49 -13.72 -37.21 12.39
N ARG A 50 -12.98 -37.31 13.50
CA ARG A 50 -13.23 -36.54 14.74
C ARG A 50 -12.67 -35.13 14.64
N HIS A 51 -13.43 -34.23 14.01
CA HIS A 51 -13.05 -32.84 13.83
C HIS A 51 -12.87 -32.06 15.17
N ASP A 52 -13.66 -32.44 16.20
CA ASP A 52 -13.54 -31.80 17.52
C ASP A 52 -12.18 -32.10 18.18
N GLU A 53 -11.70 -33.35 18.06
CA GLU A 53 -10.39 -33.72 18.57
C GLU A 53 -9.28 -32.95 17.83
N PHE A 54 -9.43 -32.76 16.53
CA PHE A 54 -8.48 -31.96 15.76
C PHE A 54 -8.45 -30.49 16.23
N LEU A 55 -9.60 -29.89 16.54
CA LEU A 55 -9.66 -28.55 17.12
C LEU A 55 -8.96 -28.46 18.47
N VAL A 56 -9.12 -29.49 19.32
CA VAL A 56 -8.38 -29.57 20.60
C VAL A 56 -6.88 -29.65 20.34
N MET A 57 -6.44 -30.43 19.36
CA MET A 57 -5.03 -30.54 19.00
C MET A 57 -4.47 -29.20 18.48
N LEU A 58 -5.22 -28.49 17.64
CA LEU A 58 -4.87 -27.14 17.17
C LEU A 58 -4.69 -26.16 18.33
N ASN A 59 -5.60 -26.18 19.32
CA ASN A 59 -5.54 -25.29 20.48
C ASN A 59 -4.44 -25.66 21.47
N ASN A 60 -3.91 -26.87 21.40
CA ASN A 60 -2.80 -27.33 22.24
C ASN A 60 -1.42 -27.12 21.59
N MET A 61 -1.36 -26.67 20.33
CA MET A 61 -0.06 -26.40 19.67
C MET A 61 0.76 -25.35 20.36
N HIS A 62 0.13 -24.30 20.87
CA HIS A 62 0.82 -23.19 21.54
C HIS A 62 -0.12 -22.45 22.49
N THR A 63 0.37 -22.05 23.67
CA THR A 63 -0.42 -21.40 24.72
C THR A 63 -1.12 -20.10 24.30
N ASN A 64 -0.50 -19.36 23.38
CA ASN A 64 -1.00 -18.06 22.90
C ASN A 64 -1.82 -18.14 21.60
N LEU A 65 -2.01 -19.34 21.04
CA LEU A 65 -2.83 -19.55 19.86
C LEU A 65 -4.18 -20.13 20.28
N LYS A 66 -5.27 -19.54 19.78
CA LYS A 66 -6.62 -20.00 20.01
C LYS A 66 -7.38 -20.03 18.71
N PHE A 67 -7.96 -21.20 18.41
CA PHE A 67 -8.76 -21.45 17.24
C PHE A 67 -10.20 -21.68 17.65
N THR A 68 -11.13 -21.13 16.88
CA THR A 68 -12.56 -21.43 16.93
C THR A 68 -12.94 -22.10 15.63
N ALA A 69 -13.94 -22.98 15.65
CA ALA A 69 -14.41 -23.67 14.45
C ALA A 69 -15.84 -23.26 14.10
N GLU A 70 -16.08 -23.08 12.81
CA GLU A 70 -17.40 -23.00 12.20
C GLU A 70 -17.57 -24.25 11.34
N ILE A 71 -18.62 -25.03 11.60
CA ILE A 71 -18.87 -26.31 10.92
C ILE A 71 -20.04 -26.14 9.98
N GLY A 72 -19.80 -26.29 8.68
CA GLY A 72 -20.85 -26.33 7.66
C GLY A 72 -21.25 -27.74 7.29
N GLN A 73 -22.53 -28.07 7.45
CA GLN A 73 -23.07 -29.40 7.05
C GLN A 73 -23.34 -29.48 5.54
N SER A 74 -23.82 -28.42 4.91
CA SER A 74 -24.13 -28.36 3.48
C SER A 74 -23.36 -27.30 2.73
N SER A 75 -23.02 -26.22 3.40
CA SER A 75 -22.22 -25.12 2.83
C SER A 75 -21.43 -24.40 3.90
N LEU A 76 -20.28 -23.88 3.52
CA LEU A 76 -19.39 -23.09 4.41
C LEU A 76 -18.79 -21.93 3.64
N SER A 77 -18.73 -20.76 4.29
CA SER A 77 -18.03 -19.61 3.75
C SER A 77 -16.57 -19.64 4.14
N PHE A 78 -15.67 -19.47 3.17
CA PHE A 78 -14.26 -19.30 3.42
C PHE A 78 -13.74 -18.12 2.61
N LEU A 79 -13.19 -17.12 3.28
CA LEU A 79 -12.79 -15.83 2.70
C LEU A 79 -13.98 -15.16 1.97
N ASP A 80 -13.91 -15.05 0.66
CA ASP A 80 -14.94 -14.47 -0.19
C ASP A 80 -15.67 -15.51 -1.07
N THR A 81 -15.52 -16.79 -0.72
CA THR A 81 -16.12 -17.93 -1.43
C THR A 81 -17.11 -18.67 -0.53
N LEU A 82 -18.31 -18.95 -1.03
CA LEU A 82 -19.22 -19.91 -0.43
C LEU A 82 -19.03 -21.25 -1.15
N ILE A 83 -18.63 -22.26 -0.39
CA ILE A 83 -18.42 -23.63 -0.86
C ILE A 83 -19.63 -24.44 -0.44
N THR A 84 -20.22 -25.17 -1.37
CA THR A 84 -21.36 -26.05 -1.12
C THR A 84 -20.96 -27.51 -1.40
N LEU A 85 -21.32 -28.38 -0.49
CA LEU A 85 -21.08 -29.81 -0.64
C LEU A 85 -21.90 -30.36 -1.81
N PRO A 86 -21.38 -31.36 -2.54
CA PRO A 86 -22.11 -32.04 -3.58
C PRO A 86 -23.27 -32.83 -2.99
N ASN A 87 -24.33 -33.00 -3.76
CA ASN A 87 -25.50 -33.80 -3.35
C ASN A 87 -25.25 -35.31 -3.51
N SER A 88 -24.22 -35.72 -4.25
CA SER A 88 -23.80 -37.09 -4.47
C SER A 88 -22.28 -37.21 -4.50
N GLU A 89 -21.75 -38.40 -4.22
CA GLU A 89 -20.29 -38.67 -4.22
C GLU A 89 -19.63 -38.47 -5.59
N SER A 90 -20.40 -38.51 -6.67
CA SER A 90 -19.90 -38.30 -8.03
C SER A 90 -19.84 -36.84 -8.46
N GLU A 91 -20.39 -35.90 -7.69
CA GLU A 91 -20.40 -34.48 -8.00
C GLU A 91 -19.22 -33.77 -7.36
N LEU A 92 -18.79 -32.68 -8.00
CA LEU A 92 -17.76 -31.81 -7.46
C LEU A 92 -18.35 -30.77 -6.51
N PHE A 93 -17.51 -30.21 -5.63
CA PHE A 93 -17.87 -29.06 -4.81
C PHE A 93 -18.30 -27.88 -5.67
N ASN A 94 -19.39 -27.24 -5.28
CA ASN A 94 -19.86 -26.05 -5.94
C ASN A 94 -19.36 -24.80 -5.19
N SER A 95 -18.92 -23.78 -5.91
CA SER A 95 -18.42 -22.55 -5.34
C SER A 95 -19.05 -21.31 -5.98
N LYS A 96 -19.33 -20.31 -5.15
CA LYS A 96 -19.83 -19.01 -5.59
C LYS A 96 -19.31 -17.88 -4.71
N VAL A 97 -19.41 -16.65 -5.21
CA VAL A 97 -18.97 -15.47 -4.46
C VAL A 97 -19.79 -15.31 -3.19
N PHE A 98 -19.12 -15.28 -2.05
CA PHE A 98 -19.72 -14.99 -0.76
C PHE A 98 -19.67 -13.49 -0.46
N ARG A 99 -20.74 -13.01 0.14
CA ARG A 99 -20.82 -11.64 0.67
C ARG A 99 -21.43 -11.67 2.07
N LYS A 100 -20.78 -10.99 2.99
CA LYS A 100 -21.32 -10.79 4.34
C LYS A 100 -22.64 -10.04 4.27
N THR A 101 -23.54 -10.25 5.23
CA THR A 101 -24.83 -9.53 5.34
C THR A 101 -24.65 -8.01 5.42
N THR A 102 -23.51 -7.56 5.90
CA THR A 102 -23.12 -6.14 5.98
C THR A 102 -22.67 -5.53 4.64
N TYR A 103 -22.65 -6.32 3.55
CA TYR A 103 -22.24 -5.81 2.25
C TYR A 103 -23.22 -4.77 1.70
N THR A 104 -22.75 -3.55 1.51
CA THR A 104 -23.58 -2.41 1.10
C THR A 104 -23.71 -2.25 -0.42
N GLY A 105 -22.85 -2.87 -1.20
CA GLY A 105 -22.76 -2.66 -2.64
C GLY A 105 -22.18 -1.31 -3.07
N LEU A 106 -21.62 -0.54 -2.13
CA LEU A 106 -20.96 0.73 -2.45
C LEU A 106 -19.62 0.47 -3.14
N LEU A 107 -19.47 1.03 -4.33
CA LEU A 107 -18.28 0.98 -5.16
C LEU A 107 -17.77 2.39 -5.44
N LEU A 108 -16.66 2.48 -6.19
CA LEU A 108 -16.22 3.75 -6.77
C LEU A 108 -17.35 4.31 -7.68
N ASN A 109 -17.95 5.41 -7.29
CA ASN A 109 -19.04 6.03 -8.05
C ASN A 109 -18.56 6.47 -9.43
N TYR A 110 -19.41 6.32 -10.44
CA TYR A 110 -19.04 6.71 -11.80
C TYR A 110 -18.80 8.21 -11.97
N SER A 111 -19.45 9.07 -11.19
CA SER A 111 -19.22 10.52 -11.16
C SER A 111 -17.95 10.94 -10.44
N ALA A 112 -17.27 10.01 -9.70
CA ALA A 112 -16.07 10.33 -8.95
C ALA A 112 -14.97 10.91 -9.86
N MET A 113 -14.28 11.94 -9.37
CA MET A 113 -13.19 12.63 -10.06
C MET A 113 -11.92 11.77 -10.03
N CYS A 114 -11.87 10.75 -10.86
CA CYS A 114 -10.73 9.85 -11.01
C CYS A 114 -10.55 9.41 -12.45
N PRO A 115 -9.35 8.91 -12.84
CA PRO A 115 -9.10 8.40 -14.17
C PRO A 115 -10.08 7.30 -14.56
N SER A 116 -10.64 7.38 -15.77
CA SER A 116 -11.59 6.38 -16.29
C SER A 116 -11.01 4.95 -16.24
N LYS A 117 -9.69 4.80 -16.37
CA LYS A 117 -8.99 3.53 -16.26
C LYS A 117 -9.26 2.84 -14.92
N TRP A 118 -9.42 3.57 -13.82
CA TRP A 118 -9.71 2.99 -12.50
C TRP A 118 -11.13 2.43 -12.45
N LYS A 119 -12.10 3.14 -13.06
CA LYS A 119 -13.50 2.68 -13.16
C LYS A 119 -13.59 1.38 -13.97
N PHE A 120 -12.90 1.35 -15.12
CA PHE A 120 -12.79 0.13 -15.92
C PHE A 120 -12.06 -1.00 -15.20
N GLY A 121 -10.95 -0.67 -14.51
CA GLY A 121 -10.17 -1.64 -13.74
C GLY A 121 -11.02 -2.31 -12.64
N LEU A 122 -11.83 -1.53 -11.93
CA LEU A 122 -12.78 -2.04 -10.93
C LEU A 122 -13.77 -3.04 -11.54
N MET A 123 -14.39 -2.67 -12.68
CA MET A 123 -15.31 -3.57 -13.37
C MET A 123 -14.64 -4.87 -13.79
N GLN A 124 -13.44 -4.78 -14.38
CA GLN A 124 -12.67 -5.96 -14.80
C GLN A 124 -12.26 -6.84 -13.61
N CYS A 125 -11.88 -6.24 -12.48
CA CYS A 125 -11.51 -6.94 -11.26
C CYS A 125 -12.70 -7.76 -10.72
N LEU A 126 -13.89 -7.15 -10.61
CA LEU A 126 -15.08 -7.83 -10.10
C LEU A 126 -15.58 -8.93 -11.04
N LEU A 127 -15.55 -8.71 -12.36
CA LEU A 127 -15.87 -9.73 -13.36
C LEU A 127 -14.87 -10.88 -13.33
N HIS A 128 -13.58 -10.59 -13.15
CA HIS A 128 -12.56 -11.64 -13.02
C HIS A 128 -12.75 -12.45 -11.74
N ARG A 129 -13.09 -11.80 -10.63
CA ARG A 129 -13.45 -12.47 -9.38
C ARG A 129 -14.64 -13.39 -9.55
N ALA A 130 -15.71 -12.94 -10.22
CA ALA A 130 -16.86 -13.76 -10.55
C ALA A 130 -16.48 -15.03 -11.34
N TYR A 131 -15.61 -14.85 -12.36
CA TYR A 131 -15.10 -15.94 -13.18
C TYR A 131 -14.25 -16.95 -12.38
N MET A 132 -13.36 -16.48 -11.52
CA MET A 132 -12.43 -17.34 -10.77
C MET A 132 -13.09 -18.11 -9.64
N ILE A 133 -14.13 -17.54 -9.02
CA ILE A 133 -14.78 -18.14 -7.84
C ILE A 133 -15.94 -19.06 -8.24
N SER A 134 -16.66 -18.73 -9.31
CA SER A 134 -17.82 -19.53 -9.70
C SER A 134 -17.40 -20.86 -10.36
N SER A 135 -17.90 -21.97 -9.83
CA SER A 135 -17.59 -23.31 -10.33
C SER A 135 -18.25 -23.63 -11.69
N ASP A 136 -19.35 -22.96 -12.02
CA ASP A 136 -20.13 -23.19 -13.23
C ASP A 136 -20.63 -21.90 -13.88
N TRP A 137 -21.03 -22.01 -15.15
CA TRP A 137 -21.50 -20.87 -15.95
C TRP A 137 -22.82 -20.27 -15.46
N ILE A 138 -23.68 -21.06 -14.83
CA ILE A 138 -24.96 -20.60 -14.29
C ILE A 138 -24.71 -19.70 -13.09
N THR A 139 -23.89 -20.17 -12.18
CA THR A 139 -23.48 -19.40 -10.99
C THR A 139 -22.74 -18.12 -11.37
N MET A 140 -21.83 -18.20 -12.36
CA MET A 140 -21.13 -17.05 -12.89
C MET A 140 -22.09 -16.03 -13.55
N SER A 141 -23.07 -16.50 -14.33
CA SER A 141 -24.05 -15.62 -14.99
C SER A 141 -24.87 -14.86 -13.94
N ARG A 142 -25.35 -15.55 -12.92
CA ARG A 142 -26.07 -14.92 -11.80
C ARG A 142 -25.23 -13.86 -11.09
N GLU A 143 -23.95 -14.14 -10.89
CA GLU A 143 -23.02 -13.18 -10.29
C GLU A 143 -22.78 -11.97 -11.20
N ILE A 144 -22.65 -12.17 -12.51
CA ILE A 144 -22.53 -11.08 -13.49
C ILE A 144 -23.78 -10.19 -13.48
N ASP A 145 -24.97 -10.77 -13.43
CA ASP A 145 -26.21 -10.00 -13.37
C ASP A 145 -26.31 -9.19 -12.08
N PHE A 146 -25.95 -9.78 -10.95
CA PHE A 146 -25.83 -9.06 -9.69
C PHE A 146 -24.84 -7.89 -9.79
N LEU A 147 -23.66 -8.09 -10.41
CA LEU A 147 -22.68 -7.03 -10.61
C LEU A 147 -23.19 -5.92 -11.51
N LYS A 148 -23.96 -6.23 -12.58
CA LYS A 148 -24.60 -5.21 -13.42
C LYS A 148 -25.52 -4.31 -12.59
N ASP A 149 -26.32 -4.88 -11.68
CA ASP A 149 -27.20 -4.12 -10.78
C ASP A 149 -26.42 -3.24 -9.81
N ILE A 150 -25.34 -3.75 -9.24
CA ILE A 150 -24.46 -2.97 -8.38
C ILE A 150 -23.82 -1.80 -9.16
N PHE A 151 -23.33 -2.02 -10.38
CA PHE A 151 -22.78 -0.95 -11.20
C PHE A 151 -23.82 0.12 -11.53
N ARG A 152 -25.07 -0.27 -11.86
CA ARG A 152 -26.18 0.70 -12.08
C ARG A 152 -26.42 1.54 -10.86
N LYS A 153 -26.50 0.94 -9.67
CA LYS A 153 -26.67 1.64 -8.37
C LYS A 153 -25.54 2.61 -8.08
N ASN A 154 -24.33 2.37 -8.61
CA ASN A 154 -23.16 3.25 -8.47
C ASN A 154 -23.00 4.22 -9.65
N GLY A 155 -24.04 4.42 -10.47
CA GLY A 155 -24.12 5.43 -11.53
C GLY A 155 -23.41 5.07 -12.85
N TYR A 156 -23.00 3.81 -13.06
CA TYR A 156 -22.35 3.40 -14.30
C TYR A 156 -23.37 3.32 -15.46
N PRO A 157 -23.07 3.92 -16.64
CA PRO A 157 -23.93 3.85 -17.79
C PRO A 157 -24.12 2.43 -18.34
N GLU A 158 -25.34 2.06 -18.72
CA GLU A 158 -25.68 0.72 -19.21
C GLU A 158 -24.83 0.28 -20.41
N LYS A 159 -24.60 1.18 -21.36
CA LYS A 159 -23.75 0.94 -22.53
C LYS A 159 -22.32 0.56 -22.13
N LEU A 160 -21.80 1.16 -21.06
CA LEU A 160 -20.47 0.87 -20.55
C LEU A 160 -20.44 -0.50 -19.89
N ILE A 161 -21.42 -0.81 -19.03
CA ILE A 161 -21.57 -2.08 -18.34
C ILE A 161 -21.61 -3.21 -19.37
N SER A 162 -22.53 -3.15 -20.33
CA SER A 162 -22.72 -4.16 -21.38
C SER A 162 -21.46 -4.35 -22.23
N THR A 163 -20.77 -3.26 -22.58
CA THR A 163 -19.52 -3.31 -23.34
C THR A 163 -18.40 -3.98 -22.55
N CYS A 164 -18.26 -3.68 -21.24
CA CYS A 164 -17.28 -4.28 -20.38
C CYS A 164 -17.51 -5.78 -20.19
N VAL A 165 -18.73 -6.18 -19.91
CA VAL A 165 -19.11 -7.61 -19.75
C VAL A 165 -18.84 -8.36 -21.05
N ARG A 166 -19.30 -7.89 -22.20
CA ARG A 166 -19.07 -8.52 -23.50
C ARG A 166 -17.56 -8.69 -23.80
N LYS A 167 -16.76 -7.63 -23.60
CA LYS A 167 -15.31 -7.70 -23.82
C LYS A 167 -14.64 -8.68 -22.87
N PHE A 168 -15.12 -8.77 -21.64
CA PHE A 168 -14.60 -9.72 -20.67
C PHE A 168 -14.89 -11.16 -21.10
N LEU A 169 -16.15 -11.47 -21.41
CA LEU A 169 -16.57 -12.81 -21.84
C LEU A 169 -15.85 -13.23 -23.12
N ASN A 170 -15.80 -12.38 -24.14
CA ASN A 170 -15.08 -12.68 -25.39
C ASN A 170 -13.61 -13.04 -25.16
N ARG A 171 -12.92 -12.33 -24.23
CA ARG A 171 -11.51 -12.66 -23.89
C ARG A 171 -11.36 -13.98 -23.16
N LYS A 172 -12.38 -14.43 -22.43
CA LYS A 172 -12.34 -15.71 -21.71
C LYS A 172 -12.80 -16.89 -22.53
N CYS A 173 -13.67 -16.66 -23.52
CA CYS A 173 -14.14 -17.67 -24.46
C CYS A 173 -13.22 -17.85 -25.68
N SER A 174 -12.39 -16.86 -26.01
CA SER A 174 -11.37 -17.03 -27.03
C SER A 174 -10.11 -17.62 -26.39
N ASP A 175 -9.72 -18.84 -26.82
CA ASP A 175 -8.49 -19.56 -26.43
C ASP A 175 -7.21 -18.84 -26.95
N THR A 176 -7.04 -17.57 -26.67
CA THR A 176 -5.80 -16.87 -26.91
C THR A 176 -4.87 -17.03 -25.69
N SER A 177 -4.34 -18.24 -25.54
CA SER A 177 -3.07 -18.49 -24.90
C SER A 177 -1.99 -17.73 -25.69
N ASP A 178 -1.14 -17.02 -24.97
CA ASP A 178 0.04 -16.24 -25.37
C ASP A 178 -0.16 -14.73 -25.40
N LYS A 179 -0.33 -14.15 -24.21
CA LYS A 179 0.29 -12.87 -23.96
C LYS A 179 1.68 -13.13 -23.42
N GLN A 180 2.67 -13.05 -24.29
CA GLN A 180 4.05 -12.80 -23.89
C GLN A 180 4.02 -11.65 -22.88
N ILE A 181 4.47 -11.93 -21.66
CA ILE A 181 4.82 -10.92 -20.68
C ILE A 181 5.93 -10.11 -21.37
N LYS A 182 5.58 -8.95 -21.90
CA LYS A 182 6.61 -8.00 -22.31
C LYS A 182 7.36 -7.65 -21.02
N ASP A 183 8.60 -8.06 -20.98
CA ASP A 183 9.57 -7.58 -20.00
C ASP A 183 9.77 -6.10 -20.30
N ASP A 184 8.87 -5.28 -19.74
CA ASP A 184 8.98 -3.83 -19.76
C ASP A 184 10.11 -3.52 -18.79
N GLY A 185 11.30 -3.29 -19.30
CA GLY A 185 12.45 -2.81 -18.52
C GLY A 185 12.04 -1.67 -17.58
N VAL A 186 12.83 -1.40 -16.54
CA VAL A 186 12.54 -0.45 -15.47
C VAL A 186 12.08 0.89 -16.04
N GLU A 187 10.76 1.09 -16.14
CA GLU A 187 10.17 2.36 -16.58
C GLU A 187 10.25 3.39 -15.44
N THR A 188 10.80 4.54 -15.75
CA THR A 188 10.77 5.69 -14.82
C THR A 188 9.31 6.12 -14.60
N ILE A 189 8.89 6.22 -13.32
CA ILE A 189 7.52 6.54 -12.96
C ILE A 189 7.39 8.02 -12.63
N PHE A 190 6.49 8.73 -13.35
CA PHE A 190 6.11 10.11 -13.04
C PHE A 190 4.71 10.13 -12.44
N SER A 191 4.58 10.67 -11.22
CA SER A 191 3.30 10.89 -10.57
C SER A 191 2.85 12.34 -10.79
N ILE A 192 1.64 12.52 -11.34
CA ILE A 192 1.03 13.84 -11.54
C ILE A 192 -0.36 13.91 -10.92
N PRO A 193 -0.79 15.07 -10.38
CA PRO A 193 -2.15 15.25 -9.87
C PRO A 193 -3.20 15.04 -10.96
N TYR A 194 -4.31 14.39 -10.62
CA TYR A 194 -5.44 14.22 -11.51
C TYR A 194 -6.47 15.33 -11.30
N ILE A 195 -6.56 16.23 -12.29
CA ILE A 195 -7.54 17.31 -12.34
C ILE A 195 -8.46 17.18 -13.57
N GLY A 196 -8.63 15.96 -14.05
CA GLY A 196 -9.46 15.66 -15.21
C GLY A 196 -8.69 15.59 -16.53
N LEU A 197 -9.33 16.00 -17.63
CA LEU A 197 -8.78 15.94 -18.98
C LEU A 197 -7.41 16.63 -19.15
N PRO A 198 -7.15 17.81 -18.54
CA PRO A 198 -5.84 18.46 -18.62
C PRO A 198 -4.69 17.57 -18.15
N SER A 199 -4.86 16.79 -17.08
CA SER A 199 -3.82 15.85 -16.59
C SER A 199 -3.54 14.75 -17.62
N ILE A 200 -4.58 14.25 -18.30
CA ILE A 200 -4.42 13.21 -19.31
C ILE A 200 -3.65 13.75 -20.52
N ILE A 201 -4.00 14.95 -20.98
CA ILE A 201 -3.32 15.63 -22.09
C ILE A 201 -1.86 15.89 -21.74
N PHE A 202 -1.60 16.45 -20.55
CA PHE A 202 -0.26 16.71 -20.06
C PHE A 202 0.57 15.41 -19.98
N GLY A 203 0.01 14.35 -19.40
CA GLY A 203 0.69 13.06 -19.31
C GLY A 203 1.04 12.46 -20.69
N ARG A 204 0.19 12.64 -21.71
CA ARG A 204 0.50 12.20 -23.08
C ARG A 204 1.63 13.02 -23.70
N LYS A 205 1.61 14.35 -23.54
CA LYS A 205 2.67 15.24 -24.02
C LYS A 205 4.01 14.91 -23.34
N LEU A 206 3.99 14.67 -22.03
CA LEU A 206 5.17 14.30 -21.27
C LEU A 206 5.79 12.99 -21.78
N LYS A 207 4.98 11.95 -22.01
CA LYS A 207 5.44 10.68 -22.59
C LYS A 207 6.06 10.86 -23.97
N ALA A 208 5.41 11.64 -24.84
CA ALA A 208 5.91 11.93 -26.19
C ALA A 208 7.26 12.66 -26.12
N LEU A 209 7.37 13.68 -25.30
CA LEU A 209 8.59 14.47 -25.12
C LEU A 209 9.77 13.61 -24.67
N PHE A 210 9.59 12.76 -23.65
CA PHE A 210 10.67 11.88 -23.19
C PHE A 210 11.07 10.83 -24.22
N LYS A 211 10.10 10.27 -24.94
CA LYS A 211 10.36 9.31 -25.99
C LYS A 211 11.11 9.94 -27.16
N THR A 212 10.69 11.15 -27.62
CA THR A 212 11.26 11.80 -28.79
C THR A 212 12.64 12.39 -28.50
N ASN A 213 12.85 13.06 -27.34
CA ASN A 213 14.09 13.79 -27.08
C ASN A 213 15.16 12.93 -26.40
N TYR A 214 14.75 11.91 -25.64
CA TYR A 214 15.68 11.14 -24.80
C TYR A 214 15.63 9.62 -25.06
N GLY A 215 14.72 9.14 -25.93
CA GLY A 215 14.54 7.70 -26.17
C GLY A 215 14.02 6.91 -24.96
N ILE A 216 13.59 7.61 -23.88
CA ILE A 216 13.22 6.98 -22.61
C ILE A 216 11.71 6.74 -22.58
N SER A 217 11.31 5.51 -22.24
CA SER A 217 9.90 5.20 -21.94
C SER A 217 9.59 5.52 -20.48
N ILE A 218 8.58 6.37 -20.24
CA ILE A 218 8.14 6.73 -18.90
C ILE A 218 6.70 6.27 -18.66
N ARG A 219 6.42 5.89 -17.40
CA ARG A 219 5.07 5.57 -16.92
C ARG A 219 4.50 6.76 -16.15
N VAL A 220 3.42 7.35 -16.69
CA VAL A 220 2.70 8.41 -15.98
C VAL A 220 1.61 7.77 -15.11
N VAL A 221 1.67 8.07 -13.82
CA VAL A 221 0.70 7.65 -12.79
C VAL A 221 -0.04 8.88 -12.29
N TYR A 222 -1.37 8.74 -12.11
CA TYR A 222 -2.21 9.82 -11.63
C TYR A 222 -2.50 9.66 -10.14
N SER A 223 -2.27 10.71 -9.35
CA SER A 223 -2.69 10.80 -7.96
C SER A 223 -3.98 11.59 -7.84
N THR A 224 -4.93 11.11 -7.04
CA THR A 224 -6.17 11.82 -6.74
C THR A 224 -6.12 12.35 -5.31
N PHE A 225 -6.82 13.45 -5.09
CA PHE A 225 -7.04 13.95 -3.75
C PHE A 225 -7.98 13.00 -2.99
N LYS A 226 -7.58 12.59 -1.78
CA LYS A 226 -8.34 11.65 -0.95
C LYS A 226 -8.98 12.39 0.22
N VAL A 227 -10.13 11.92 0.68
CA VAL A 227 -10.79 12.45 1.89
C VAL A 227 -9.85 12.42 3.10
N SER A 228 -9.00 11.38 3.21
CA SER A 228 -7.96 11.29 4.24
C SER A 228 -6.96 12.46 4.26
N ASN A 229 -6.87 13.24 3.19
CA ASN A 229 -6.01 14.43 3.16
C ASN A 229 -6.60 15.59 3.96
N TYR A 230 -7.92 15.57 4.24
CA TYR A 230 -8.58 16.54 5.10
C TYR A 230 -8.54 16.20 6.58
N PHE A 231 -8.30 14.92 6.91
CA PHE A 231 -8.37 14.43 8.28
C PHE A 231 -7.04 13.80 8.69
N SER A 232 -6.48 14.25 9.79
CA SER A 232 -5.38 13.56 10.45
C SER A 232 -5.95 12.44 11.31
N LEU A 233 -5.85 11.19 10.85
CA LEU A 233 -6.32 10.01 11.60
C LEU A 233 -5.37 9.58 12.72
N LYS A 234 -4.19 10.21 12.81
CA LYS A 234 -3.17 9.92 13.83
C LYS A 234 -2.69 11.22 14.45
N CYS A 235 -2.28 11.16 15.71
CA CYS A 235 -1.57 12.25 16.35
C CYS A 235 -0.34 12.63 15.51
N LYS A 236 -0.10 13.92 15.35
CA LYS A 236 1.10 14.39 14.66
C LYS A 236 2.33 13.90 15.41
N THR A 237 3.26 13.33 14.69
CA THR A 237 4.56 12.95 15.27
C THR A 237 5.20 14.21 15.87
N PRO A 238 5.63 14.18 17.14
CA PRO A 238 6.33 15.31 17.75
C PRO A 238 7.54 15.73 16.91
N MET A 239 7.79 17.02 16.78
CA MET A 239 8.82 17.60 15.91
C MET A 239 10.21 16.97 16.12
N HIS A 240 10.57 16.70 17.38
CA HIS A 240 11.88 16.15 17.75
C HIS A 240 12.07 14.68 17.30
N LEU A 241 10.98 13.95 16.99
CA LEU A 241 11.00 12.58 16.48
C LEU A 241 10.89 12.49 14.95
N LEU A 242 10.74 13.63 14.27
CA LEU A 242 10.70 13.62 12.80
C LEU A 242 12.07 13.34 12.20
N ALA A 243 12.09 12.57 11.12
CA ALA A 243 13.26 12.20 10.35
C ALA A 243 13.07 12.64 8.88
N ASN A 244 14.12 12.62 8.09
CA ASN A 244 14.13 13.12 6.69
C ASN A 244 13.57 14.54 6.58
N VAL A 245 14.09 15.45 7.41
CA VAL A 245 13.63 16.84 7.49
C VAL A 245 14.73 17.83 7.15
N VAL A 246 14.32 18.96 6.58
CA VAL A 246 15.11 20.18 6.50
C VAL A 246 14.69 21.07 7.66
N TYR A 247 15.62 21.45 8.49
CA TYR A 247 15.37 22.28 9.67
C TYR A 247 16.13 23.59 9.59
N GLN A 248 15.58 24.59 10.26
CA GLN A 248 16.18 25.89 10.46
C GLN A 248 16.44 26.10 11.96
N TYR A 249 17.67 26.43 12.31
CA TYR A 249 18.03 26.94 13.62
C TYR A 249 17.93 28.46 13.59
N ASN A 250 17.35 29.05 14.65
CA ASN A 250 17.21 30.50 14.82
C ASN A 250 17.92 30.92 16.09
N CYS A 251 18.78 31.91 16.00
CA CYS A 251 19.42 32.53 17.16
C CYS A 251 18.36 33.27 18.01
N LEU A 252 18.47 33.13 19.34
CA LEU A 252 17.52 33.77 20.28
C LEU A 252 17.82 35.28 20.49
N CYS A 253 19.02 35.75 20.13
CA CYS A 253 19.47 37.11 20.31
C CYS A 253 19.41 37.94 19.02
N ASP A 254 19.67 37.29 17.88
CA ASP A 254 19.72 37.92 16.57
C ASP A 254 18.93 37.13 15.56
N THR A 255 17.77 37.64 15.17
CA THR A 255 16.87 37.00 14.19
C THR A 255 17.50 36.85 12.81
N SER A 256 18.57 37.58 12.52
CA SER A 256 19.30 37.47 11.25
C SER A 256 20.29 36.29 11.23
N SER A 257 20.67 35.76 12.40
CA SER A 257 21.61 34.65 12.53
C SER A 257 20.86 33.32 12.51
N THR A 258 20.71 32.77 11.32
CA THR A 258 20.02 31.51 11.06
C THR A 258 20.96 30.51 10.40
N TYR A 259 20.62 29.19 10.61
CA TYR A 259 21.29 28.07 9.95
C TYR A 259 20.23 27.12 9.38
N ILE A 260 20.45 26.61 8.18
CA ILE A 260 19.63 25.59 7.54
C ILE A 260 20.45 24.32 7.37
N GLY A 261 19.88 23.18 7.75
CA GLY A 261 20.50 21.88 7.60
C GLY A 261 19.46 20.77 7.42
N LYS A 262 19.94 19.59 7.05
CA LYS A 262 19.10 18.39 6.91
C LYS A 262 19.48 17.30 7.90
N THR A 263 18.56 16.38 8.14
CA THR A 263 18.84 15.13 8.85
C THR A 263 17.96 13.99 8.33
N LYS A 264 18.57 12.82 8.14
CA LYS A 264 17.83 11.58 7.89
C LYS A 264 17.42 10.86 9.17
N ARG A 265 18.03 11.22 10.31
CA ARG A 265 17.73 10.69 11.65
C ARG A 265 16.71 11.58 12.35
N HIS A 266 16.25 11.16 13.53
CA HIS A 266 15.39 12.01 14.36
C HIS A 266 16.06 13.35 14.66
N LEU A 267 15.28 14.44 14.55
CA LEU A 267 15.80 15.81 14.78
C LEU A 267 16.46 15.95 16.16
N ALA A 268 15.92 15.28 17.20
CA ALA A 268 16.50 15.29 18.55
C ALA A 268 17.95 14.81 18.57
N ILE A 269 18.31 13.82 17.76
CA ILE A 269 19.67 13.29 17.67
C ILE A 269 20.56 14.37 17.02
N ARG A 270 20.10 14.97 15.93
CA ARG A 270 20.84 15.99 15.22
C ARG A 270 21.09 17.24 16.07
N VAL A 271 20.09 17.64 16.85
CA VAL A 271 20.21 18.76 17.80
C VAL A 271 21.30 18.48 18.85
N LYS A 272 21.36 17.25 19.39
CA LYS A 272 22.43 16.85 20.34
C LYS A 272 23.82 16.90 19.68
N GLU A 273 23.94 16.42 18.45
CA GLU A 273 25.20 16.46 17.69
C GLU A 273 25.70 17.89 17.49
N HIS A 274 24.82 18.83 17.16
CA HIS A 274 25.19 20.23 17.02
C HIS A 274 25.72 20.85 18.31
N LYS A 275 25.29 20.34 19.48
CA LYS A 275 25.80 20.81 20.78
C LYS A 275 27.21 20.28 21.08
N GLN A 276 27.55 19.10 20.58
CA GLN A 276 28.78 18.37 20.96
C GLN A 276 29.86 18.37 19.87
N GLY A 277 29.51 18.70 18.62
CA GLY A 277 30.36 18.52 17.46
C GLY A 277 30.89 19.83 16.88
N GLN A 278 31.89 19.72 16.01
CA GLN A 278 32.39 20.86 15.21
C GLN A 278 31.37 21.24 14.12
N SER A 279 30.44 22.12 14.45
CA SER A 279 29.42 22.59 13.51
C SER A 279 29.26 24.10 13.59
N ALA A 280 28.78 24.74 12.52
CA ALA A 280 28.52 26.17 12.51
C ALA A 280 27.58 26.64 13.65
N ILE A 281 26.66 25.78 14.07
CA ILE A 281 25.81 26.04 15.24
C ILE A 281 26.66 25.97 16.54
N HIS A 282 27.56 24.99 16.67
CA HIS A 282 28.43 24.88 17.84
C HIS A 282 29.31 26.13 18.00
N ASP A 283 29.94 26.58 16.91
CA ASP A 283 30.78 27.78 16.95
C ASP A 283 29.96 29.03 17.32
N HIS A 284 28.74 29.12 16.83
CA HIS A 284 27.83 30.19 17.23
C HIS A 284 27.48 30.14 18.73
N LEU A 285 27.25 28.91 19.29
CA LEU A 285 26.97 28.74 20.71
C LEU A 285 28.15 29.15 21.60
N GLU A 286 29.37 28.98 21.16
CA GLU A 286 30.57 29.46 21.91
C GLU A 286 30.61 30.98 21.98
N GLY A 287 30.15 31.70 20.96
CA GLY A 287 30.07 33.15 20.91
C GLY A 287 28.79 33.78 21.48
N CYS A 288 27.75 32.99 21.75
CA CYS A 288 26.43 33.47 22.17
C CYS A 288 25.96 32.80 23.48
N THR A 289 26.24 33.46 24.63
CA THR A 289 25.93 32.90 25.97
C THR A 289 24.45 32.56 26.17
N LYS A 290 23.52 33.38 25.67
CA LYS A 290 22.09 33.15 25.77
C LYS A 290 21.64 31.91 24.98
N CYS A 291 22.14 31.77 23.75
CA CYS A 291 21.87 30.58 22.93
C CYS A 291 22.46 29.31 23.55
N LYS A 292 23.62 29.42 24.22
CA LYS A 292 24.27 28.29 24.92
C LYS A 292 23.47 27.84 26.13
N GLN A 293 22.90 28.76 26.90
CA GLN A 293 22.08 28.48 28.10
C GLN A 293 20.72 27.84 27.72
N ASP A 294 20.03 28.43 26.74
CA ASP A 294 18.67 28.01 26.34
C ASP A 294 18.64 27.04 25.15
N TYR A 295 19.78 26.37 24.86
CA TYR A 295 19.88 25.45 23.74
C TYR A 295 18.94 24.25 23.88
N SER A 296 17.93 24.19 23.04
CA SER A 296 16.94 23.11 23.02
C SER A 296 16.35 22.92 21.63
N CYS A 297 15.55 21.87 21.44
CA CYS A 297 14.79 21.67 20.20
C CYS A 297 13.85 22.82 19.84
N ARG A 298 13.52 23.71 20.78
CA ARG A 298 12.65 24.88 20.55
C ARG A 298 13.31 25.95 19.67
N ALA A 299 14.66 26.00 19.65
CA ALA A 299 15.41 26.90 18.76
C ALA A 299 15.41 26.44 17.29
N PHE A 300 14.85 25.26 17.02
CA PHE A 300 14.77 24.66 15.71
C PHE A 300 13.33 24.67 15.21
N SER A 301 13.16 24.90 13.92
CA SER A 301 11.89 24.75 13.21
C SER A 301 12.08 23.86 11.98
N ILE A 302 11.07 23.07 11.64
CA ILE A 302 11.09 22.29 10.41
C ILE A 302 10.60 23.18 9.29
N VAL A 303 11.43 23.30 8.24
CA VAL A 303 11.15 24.10 7.05
C VAL A 303 10.53 23.25 5.96
N ASP A 304 11.02 21.99 5.82
CA ASP A 304 10.53 21.05 4.84
C ASP A 304 10.78 19.59 5.27
N SER A 305 10.22 18.63 4.56
CA SER A 305 10.46 17.20 4.76
C SER A 305 10.56 16.48 3.42
N GLY A 306 11.39 15.45 3.34
CA GLY A 306 11.54 14.60 2.16
C GLY A 306 11.13 13.15 2.43
N ARG A 307 10.88 12.42 1.37
CA ARG A 307 10.62 10.96 1.43
C ARG A 307 11.90 10.18 1.71
N ASP A 308 13.02 10.69 1.25
CA ASP A 308 14.34 10.10 1.36
C ASP A 308 15.44 11.16 1.52
N GLU A 309 16.68 10.69 1.64
CA GLU A 309 17.86 11.57 1.81
C GLU A 309 18.13 12.44 0.58
N PHE A 310 17.85 11.91 -0.61
CA PHE A 310 18.09 12.63 -1.88
C PHE A 310 17.15 13.84 -2.01
N GLU A 311 15.84 13.61 -1.82
CA GLU A 311 14.84 14.69 -1.83
C GLU A 311 15.14 15.75 -0.76
N THR A 312 15.55 15.30 0.45
CA THR A 312 15.89 16.20 1.55
C THR A 312 17.13 17.05 1.22
N THR A 313 18.11 16.47 0.49
CA THR A 313 19.31 17.18 0.05
C THR A 313 18.98 18.30 -0.95
N ILE A 314 18.10 18.00 -1.92
CA ILE A 314 17.66 19.01 -2.90
C ILE A 314 16.92 20.14 -2.20
N LYS A 315 16.00 19.81 -1.30
CA LYS A 315 15.22 20.80 -0.55
C LYS A 315 16.10 21.67 0.35
N GLU A 316 17.07 21.07 1.05
CA GLU A 316 18.07 21.83 1.82
C GLU A 316 18.80 22.85 0.94
N ALA A 317 19.30 22.42 -0.23
CA ALA A 317 20.01 23.30 -1.15
C ALA A 317 19.13 24.46 -1.66
N LEU A 318 17.87 24.19 -1.98
CA LEU A 318 16.90 25.20 -2.41
C LEU A 318 16.64 26.24 -1.30
N HIS A 319 16.41 25.77 -0.06
CA HIS A 319 16.19 26.67 1.08
C HIS A 319 17.43 27.48 1.46
N ILE A 320 18.65 26.92 1.35
CA ILE A 320 19.88 27.66 1.57
C ILE A 320 20.04 28.77 0.51
N LYS A 321 19.78 28.45 -0.77
CA LYS A 321 19.84 29.39 -1.87
C LYS A 321 18.84 30.54 -1.73
N ASP A 322 17.61 30.22 -1.33
CA ASP A 322 16.53 31.19 -1.17
C ASP A 322 16.74 32.09 0.05
N LYS A 323 16.98 31.52 1.23
CA LYS A 323 17.05 32.25 2.50
C LYS A 323 18.40 32.80 2.87
N LYS A 324 19.50 32.35 2.23
CA LYS A 324 20.88 32.77 2.44
C LYS A 324 21.27 32.90 3.93
N PRO A 325 21.13 31.79 4.71
CA PRO A 325 21.31 31.82 6.16
C PRO A 325 22.78 32.17 6.52
N LYS A 326 22.97 33.10 7.46
CA LYS A 326 24.30 33.64 7.82
C LYS A 326 25.24 32.61 8.44
N LEU A 327 24.74 31.63 9.15
CA LEU A 327 25.56 30.63 9.83
C LEU A 327 26.01 29.47 8.93
N ASN A 328 25.44 29.32 7.73
CA ASN A 328 25.88 28.30 6.81
C ASN A 328 27.25 28.67 6.21
N ARG A 329 28.24 27.82 6.45
CA ARG A 329 29.59 27.99 5.87
C ARG A 329 29.62 27.67 4.37
N GLN A 330 28.68 26.89 3.90
CA GLN A 330 28.53 26.49 2.49
C GLN A 330 27.27 27.13 1.92
N LEU A 331 27.42 27.81 0.78
CA LEU A 331 26.30 28.40 0.02
C LEU A 331 25.48 27.36 -0.70
N TYR A 332 25.98 26.13 -0.78
CA TYR A 332 25.31 24.97 -1.43
C TYR A 332 25.51 23.72 -0.57
N SER A 333 24.53 22.84 -0.50
CA SER A 333 24.71 21.56 0.17
C SER A 333 25.64 20.64 -0.62
N GLN A 334 26.42 19.80 0.08
CA GLN A 334 27.25 18.79 -0.56
C GLN A 334 26.37 17.85 -1.38
N GLY A 335 26.59 17.75 -2.68
CA GLY A 335 25.78 16.98 -3.62
C GLY A 335 24.83 17.80 -4.51
N ALA A 336 24.56 19.08 -4.18
CA ALA A 336 23.69 19.93 -4.99
C ALA A 336 24.34 20.44 -6.29
N SER A 337 25.67 20.42 -6.38
CA SER A 337 26.39 20.79 -7.60
C SER A 337 26.07 19.92 -8.82
N PHE A 338 25.67 18.67 -8.61
CA PHE A 338 25.25 17.78 -9.70
C PHE A 338 23.82 18.02 -10.20
N VAL A 339 22.94 18.61 -9.39
CA VAL A 339 21.52 18.79 -9.72
C VAL A 339 21.27 20.14 -10.40
N LEU A 340 22.06 21.18 -10.07
CA LEU A 340 21.88 22.51 -10.63
C LEU A 340 22.55 22.72 -12.01
N GLY A 341 23.33 21.75 -12.48
CA GLY A 341 23.90 21.74 -13.84
C GLY A 341 22.97 21.20 -14.94
N VAL A 342 21.78 20.70 -14.58
CA VAL A 342 20.84 20.08 -15.53
C VAL A 342 19.72 21.04 -15.97
N PHE A 343 19.65 22.26 -15.43
CA PHE A 343 18.58 23.24 -15.69
C PHE A 343 19.09 24.52 -16.39
N TYR A 344 19.96 24.40 -17.38
CA TYR A 344 20.23 25.44 -18.35
C TYR A 344 19.94 24.96 -19.77
#